data_e99f26f4d1e0bd21cc0535eea53d420d
#
_entry.id   e99f26f4d1e0bd21cc0535eea53d420d
#
_cell.length_a   1.000
_cell.length_b   1.000
_cell.length_c   1.000
_cell.angle_alpha   90.00
_cell.angle_beta   90.00
_cell.angle_gamma   90.00
#
_symmetry.space_group_name_H-M   'P 1'
#
loop_
_entity.id
_entity.type
_entity.pdbx_description
1 polymer ?
#
loop_
_entity_poly.entity_id
_entity_poly.type
_entity_poly.pdbx_seq_one_letter_code
_entity_poly.pdbx_strand_id
1 'polypeptide(L)'
;MNNNMFCYQCSQTVNAEGCTVAGVCGKNETLARLQDNLIFALKGIAAYAYQMREFGETDEDINAFLEKGLYTTLTNVNFDVQSHIDMALEAGQINIKAMAGLKKAHIDNYGEPEPVEVEKGASKGHGILVTGHDLKVLEELLKQTEGKGINIYTHSEMLIAHAYPELKKYEHLKGQLGSSWIDQKEIFAKYNIPILVTTNCGLIASDSYADRIYTSGIAQLPNAPHIENYDFSDIISQALELPELEEEEKTSYTTGFGKTTVLSLADTIKEAVLGGKIKQFFVMGGCDVPYKSEMDYFTEFAKQLPEDTVI
;
A
#
# COMPACT_ATOMS: atom_id res chain seq x y z
N MET A 1 38.79 -7.48 1.31
CA MET A 1 37.53 -6.76 1.39
C MET A 1 36.52 -7.55 0.58
N ASN A 2 35.48 -8.06 1.20
CA ASN A 2 34.37 -8.70 0.46
C ASN A 2 33.71 -7.63 -0.38
N ASN A 3 33.94 -7.67 -1.68
CA ASN A 3 33.31 -6.75 -2.63
C ASN A 3 31.88 -7.27 -2.85
N ASN A 4 30.90 -6.69 -2.15
CA ASN A 4 29.48 -7.07 -2.24
C ASN A 4 28.73 -6.24 -3.28
N MET A 5 29.43 -5.72 -4.28
CA MET A 5 28.79 -4.98 -5.37
C MET A 5 27.88 -5.91 -6.16
N PHE A 6 26.69 -5.42 -6.48
CA PHE A 6 25.83 -5.95 -7.51
C PHE A 6 25.17 -4.79 -8.24
N CYS A 7 25.24 -4.77 -9.56
CA CYS A 7 24.55 -3.77 -10.39
C CYS A 7 24.04 -4.43 -11.66
N TYR A 8 22.73 -4.31 -11.90
CA TYR A 8 22.04 -4.78 -13.10
C TYR A 8 21.10 -3.70 -13.66
N GLN A 9 21.63 -2.47 -13.81
CA GLN A 9 20.83 -1.30 -14.23
C GLN A 9 20.90 -1.03 -15.74
N CYS A 10 21.71 -1.78 -16.49
CA CYS A 10 21.84 -1.62 -17.94
C CYS A 10 22.16 -2.97 -18.61
N SER A 11 22.10 -3.01 -19.95
CA SER A 11 22.38 -4.19 -20.75
C SER A 11 23.89 -4.49 -20.94
N GLN A 12 24.77 -3.61 -20.44
CA GLN A 12 26.24 -3.75 -20.59
C GLN A 12 26.90 -4.51 -19.43
N THR A 13 26.13 -5.20 -18.63
CA THR A 13 26.67 -5.98 -17.49
C THR A 13 27.56 -7.13 -17.97
N VAL A 14 28.54 -7.49 -17.15
CA VAL A 14 29.44 -8.62 -17.43
C VAL A 14 28.64 -9.90 -17.66
N ASN A 15 28.85 -10.55 -18.79
CA ASN A 15 28.17 -11.80 -19.18
C ASN A 15 26.65 -11.75 -19.14
N ALA A 16 26.03 -10.58 -19.15
CA ALA A 16 24.59 -10.37 -18.94
C ALA A 16 24.08 -10.89 -17.56
N GLU A 17 24.96 -11.07 -16.57
CA GLU A 17 24.63 -11.59 -15.23
C GLU A 17 24.65 -10.52 -14.14
N GLY A 18 25.16 -9.33 -14.44
CA GLY A 18 25.37 -8.24 -13.49
C GLY A 18 26.85 -7.94 -13.22
N CYS A 19 27.12 -6.73 -12.77
CA CYS A 19 28.47 -6.30 -12.37
C CYS A 19 28.65 -6.57 -10.87
N THR A 20 29.61 -7.43 -10.51
CA THR A 20 29.83 -7.87 -9.11
C THR A 20 31.14 -7.38 -8.50
N VAL A 21 32.05 -6.83 -9.31
CA VAL A 21 33.36 -6.32 -8.88
C VAL A 21 33.47 -4.82 -9.10
N ALA A 22 33.17 -4.38 -10.31
CA ALA A 22 33.09 -2.98 -10.73
C ALA A 22 32.15 -2.90 -11.93
N GLY A 23 31.47 -1.77 -12.09
CA GLY A 23 30.65 -1.55 -13.28
C GLY A 23 31.49 -1.59 -14.55
N VAL A 24 31.02 -2.21 -15.64
CA VAL A 24 31.64 -2.09 -16.97
C VAL A 24 31.73 -0.62 -17.38
N CYS A 25 30.78 0.21 -16.94
CA CYS A 25 30.78 1.65 -17.12
C CYS A 25 31.77 2.40 -16.22
N GLY A 26 32.47 1.74 -15.30
CA GLY A 26 33.44 2.36 -14.37
C GLY A 26 32.84 2.75 -13.00
N LYS A 27 31.53 2.57 -12.74
CA LYS A 27 30.96 2.87 -11.41
C LYS A 27 31.47 1.88 -10.36
N ASN A 28 31.64 2.37 -9.15
CA ASN A 28 31.97 1.58 -7.97
C ASN A 28 30.71 1.12 -7.21
N GLU A 29 30.91 0.32 -6.16
CA GLU A 29 29.86 -0.20 -5.31
C GLU A 29 29.00 0.91 -4.68
N THR A 30 29.64 1.96 -4.14
CA THR A 30 28.93 3.08 -3.49
C THR A 30 27.95 3.75 -4.44
N LEU A 31 28.42 4.06 -5.64
CA LEU A 31 27.60 4.71 -6.65
C LEU A 31 26.46 3.80 -7.13
N ALA A 32 26.72 2.51 -7.34
CA ALA A 32 25.69 1.56 -7.73
C ALA A 32 24.57 1.49 -6.68
N ARG A 33 24.92 1.41 -5.38
CA ARG A 33 23.95 1.37 -4.28
C ARG A 33 23.16 2.68 -4.13
N LEU A 34 23.80 3.83 -4.29
CA LEU A 34 23.10 5.13 -4.27
C LEU A 34 22.10 5.26 -5.41
N GLN A 35 22.46 4.77 -6.60
CA GLN A 35 21.54 4.75 -7.74
C GLN A 35 20.37 3.77 -7.51
N ASP A 36 20.60 2.60 -6.93
CA ASP A 36 19.54 1.67 -6.56
C ASP A 36 18.59 2.31 -5.55
N ASN A 37 19.11 2.94 -4.50
CA ASN A 37 18.29 3.66 -3.51
C ASN A 37 17.46 4.77 -4.15
N LEU A 38 18.06 5.53 -5.07
CA LEU A 38 17.34 6.57 -5.81
C LEU A 38 16.22 5.98 -6.67
N ILE A 39 16.47 4.87 -7.37
CA ILE A 39 15.44 4.18 -8.16
C ILE A 39 14.28 3.71 -7.27
N PHE A 40 14.56 3.17 -6.09
CA PHE A 40 13.50 2.80 -5.14
C PHE A 40 12.68 4.00 -4.69
N ALA A 41 13.34 5.12 -4.36
CA ALA A 41 12.65 6.35 -3.99
C ALA A 41 11.76 6.87 -5.14
N LEU A 42 12.27 6.87 -6.37
CA LEU A 42 11.51 7.29 -7.56
C LEU A 42 10.28 6.43 -7.80
N LYS A 43 10.36 5.10 -7.59
CA LYS A 43 9.19 4.21 -7.68
C LYS A 43 8.11 4.59 -6.67
N GLY A 44 8.48 4.90 -5.42
CA GLY A 44 7.53 5.34 -4.39
C GLY A 44 6.86 6.67 -4.74
N ILE A 45 7.66 7.67 -5.16
CA ILE A 45 7.16 8.97 -5.59
C ILE A 45 6.20 8.82 -6.78
N ALA A 46 6.59 8.00 -7.78
CA ALA A 46 5.76 7.74 -8.95
C ALA A 46 4.41 7.09 -8.61
N ALA A 47 4.38 6.19 -7.61
CA ALA A 47 3.14 5.56 -7.15
C ALA A 47 2.17 6.60 -6.57
N TYR A 48 2.63 7.49 -5.70
CA TYR A 48 1.81 8.58 -5.16
C TYR A 48 1.37 9.57 -6.23
N ALA A 49 2.28 9.96 -7.13
CA ALA A 49 1.96 10.88 -8.23
C ALA A 49 0.95 10.28 -9.22
N TYR A 50 1.04 8.97 -9.49
CA TYR A 50 0.07 8.27 -10.32
C TYR A 50 -1.33 8.31 -9.69
N GLN A 51 -1.45 7.95 -8.40
CA GLN A 51 -2.73 7.97 -7.71
C GLN A 51 -3.31 9.39 -7.58
N MET A 52 -2.47 10.43 -7.35
CA MET A 52 -2.94 11.82 -7.41
C MET A 52 -3.61 12.14 -8.75
N ARG A 53 -3.04 11.66 -9.85
CA ARG A 53 -3.55 11.91 -11.21
C ARG A 53 -4.92 11.29 -11.45
N GLU A 54 -5.24 10.16 -10.80
CA GLU A 54 -6.58 9.55 -10.86
C GLU A 54 -7.67 10.48 -10.28
N PHE A 55 -7.28 11.43 -9.42
CA PHE A 55 -8.15 12.51 -8.92
C PHE A 55 -8.04 13.81 -9.70
N GLY A 56 -7.32 13.83 -10.84
CA GLY A 56 -7.08 15.02 -11.65
C GLY A 56 -6.00 15.96 -11.11
N GLU A 57 -5.30 15.59 -10.06
CA GLU A 57 -4.25 16.39 -9.44
C GLU A 57 -2.87 16.05 -10.03
N THR A 58 -2.09 17.07 -10.37
CA THR A 58 -0.71 16.94 -10.87
C THR A 58 0.20 17.99 -10.25
N ASP A 59 1.50 17.72 -10.22
CA ASP A 59 2.50 18.64 -9.71
C ASP A 59 3.77 18.57 -10.58
N GLU A 60 4.13 19.70 -11.19
CA GLU A 60 5.27 19.79 -12.12
C GLU A 60 6.62 19.58 -11.44
N ASP A 61 6.80 19.97 -10.18
CA ASP A 61 8.07 19.71 -9.47
C ASP A 61 8.28 18.22 -9.25
N ILE A 62 7.19 17.48 -8.98
CA ILE A 62 7.25 16.03 -8.83
C ILE A 62 7.61 15.38 -10.17
N ASN A 63 6.95 15.80 -11.27
CA ASN A 63 7.22 15.27 -12.60
C ASN A 63 8.67 15.56 -13.01
N ALA A 64 9.13 16.80 -12.87
CA ALA A 64 10.50 17.22 -13.21
C ALA A 64 11.54 16.45 -12.39
N PHE A 65 11.26 16.20 -11.11
CA PHE A 65 12.17 15.41 -10.27
C PHE A 65 12.23 13.94 -10.70
N LEU A 66 11.11 13.33 -11.06
CA LEU A 66 11.08 11.95 -11.58
C LEU A 66 11.91 11.83 -12.85
N GLU A 67 11.79 12.78 -13.79
CA GLU A 67 12.57 12.81 -15.02
C GLU A 67 14.08 13.00 -14.72
N LYS A 68 14.44 13.99 -13.90
CA LYS A 68 15.80 14.25 -13.47
C LYS A 68 16.45 13.05 -12.79
N GLY A 69 15.72 12.43 -11.86
CA GLY A 69 16.19 11.28 -11.08
C GLY A 69 16.45 10.06 -11.97
N LEU A 70 15.49 9.72 -12.85
CA LEU A 70 15.66 8.63 -13.81
C LEU A 70 16.83 8.90 -14.75
N TYR A 71 16.95 10.12 -15.30
CA TYR A 71 18.04 10.48 -16.20
C TYR A 71 19.41 10.38 -15.50
N THR A 72 19.52 10.80 -14.24
CA THR A 72 20.76 10.71 -13.46
C THR A 72 21.25 9.28 -13.28
N THR A 73 20.35 8.31 -13.22
CA THR A 73 20.70 6.88 -13.05
C THR A 73 21.10 6.18 -14.34
N LEU A 74 20.96 6.83 -15.51
CA LEU A 74 21.38 6.23 -16.76
C LEU A 74 22.88 5.97 -16.78
N THR A 75 23.26 4.94 -17.54
CA THR A 75 24.67 4.53 -17.71
C THR A 75 25.52 5.69 -18.23
N ASN A 76 26.65 5.95 -17.56
CA ASN A 76 27.65 6.97 -17.93
C ASN A 76 27.18 8.44 -17.88
N VAL A 77 26.07 8.74 -17.18
CA VAL A 77 25.59 10.12 -17.06
C VAL A 77 26.20 10.84 -15.87
N ASN A 78 26.11 10.26 -14.67
CA ASN A 78 26.59 10.90 -13.45
C ASN A 78 27.40 9.92 -12.60
N PHE A 79 28.64 10.27 -12.29
CA PHE A 79 29.56 9.51 -11.44
C PHE A 79 29.85 10.20 -10.10
N ASP A 80 29.25 11.36 -9.85
CA ASP A 80 29.49 12.12 -8.63
C ASP A 80 28.64 11.56 -7.47
N VAL A 81 29.33 11.06 -6.44
CA VAL A 81 28.72 10.45 -5.26
C VAL A 81 27.92 11.48 -4.45
N GLN A 82 28.47 12.71 -4.30
CA GLN A 82 27.78 13.74 -3.52
C GLN A 82 26.47 14.16 -4.20
N SER A 83 26.48 14.31 -5.52
CA SER A 83 25.27 14.60 -6.30
C SER A 83 24.17 13.54 -6.08
N HIS A 84 24.52 12.25 -5.97
CA HIS A 84 23.53 11.20 -5.69
C HIS A 84 23.01 11.25 -4.24
N ILE A 85 23.86 11.62 -3.28
CA ILE A 85 23.42 11.85 -1.90
C ILE A 85 22.44 13.03 -1.84
N ASP A 86 22.78 14.14 -2.48
CA ASP A 86 21.92 15.32 -2.54
C ASP A 86 20.56 15.01 -3.20
N MET A 87 20.58 14.23 -4.28
CA MET A 87 19.35 13.76 -4.93
C MET A 87 18.52 12.82 -4.07
N ALA A 88 19.15 11.98 -3.25
CA ALA A 88 18.41 11.13 -2.31
C ALA A 88 17.70 11.96 -1.23
N LEU A 89 18.33 13.04 -0.76
CA LEU A 89 17.70 14.00 0.17
C LEU A 89 16.57 14.78 -0.51
N GLU A 90 16.80 15.25 -1.74
CA GLU A 90 15.76 15.90 -2.56
C GLU A 90 14.57 14.95 -2.80
N ALA A 91 14.82 13.66 -3.09
CA ALA A 91 13.79 12.64 -3.24
C ALA A 91 12.89 12.54 -1.98
N GLY A 92 13.47 12.63 -0.78
CA GLY A 92 12.70 12.67 0.46
C GLY A 92 11.75 13.86 0.53
N GLN A 93 12.20 15.05 0.13
CA GLN A 93 11.36 16.26 0.10
C GLN A 93 10.23 16.16 -0.93
N ILE A 94 10.55 15.68 -2.13
CA ILE A 94 9.56 15.47 -3.19
C ILE A 94 8.54 14.37 -2.80
N ASN A 95 9.00 13.31 -2.12
CA ASN A 95 8.10 12.28 -1.62
C ASN A 95 7.09 12.83 -0.60
N ILE A 96 7.53 13.69 0.33
CA ILE A 96 6.63 14.38 1.27
C ILE A 96 5.60 15.21 0.51
N LYS A 97 6.02 15.91 -0.55
CA LYS A 97 5.12 16.70 -1.40
C LYS A 97 4.08 15.81 -2.11
N ALA A 98 4.51 14.68 -2.67
CA ALA A 98 3.64 13.72 -3.34
C ALA A 98 2.63 13.10 -2.36
N MET A 99 3.08 12.67 -1.17
CA MET A 99 2.21 12.14 -0.12
C MET A 99 1.19 13.18 0.36
N ALA A 100 1.61 14.44 0.53
CA ALA A 100 0.71 15.52 0.94
C ALA A 100 -0.34 15.82 -0.15
N GLY A 101 0.05 15.78 -1.41
CA GLY A 101 -0.84 15.95 -2.56
C GLY A 101 -1.89 14.85 -2.64
N LEU A 102 -1.47 13.58 -2.54
CA LEU A 102 -2.40 12.45 -2.53
C LEU A 102 -3.34 12.50 -1.32
N LYS A 103 -2.80 12.79 -0.12
CA LYS A 103 -3.63 12.96 1.08
C LYS A 103 -4.68 14.05 0.86
N LYS A 104 -4.28 15.19 0.28
CA LYS A 104 -5.23 16.28 -0.04
C LYS A 104 -6.32 15.80 -0.99
N ALA A 105 -5.95 15.11 -2.05
CA ALA A 105 -6.90 14.55 -3.01
C ALA A 105 -7.89 13.58 -2.35
N HIS A 106 -7.42 12.72 -1.45
CA HIS A 106 -8.30 11.83 -0.69
C HIS A 106 -9.27 12.61 0.23
N ILE A 107 -8.78 13.63 0.94
CA ILE A 107 -9.61 14.44 1.84
C ILE A 107 -10.64 15.25 1.05
N ASP A 108 -10.25 15.84 -0.06
CA ASP A 108 -11.16 16.64 -0.90
C ASP A 108 -12.30 15.78 -1.50
N ASN A 109 -12.03 14.50 -1.78
CA ASN A 109 -13.02 13.60 -2.36
C ASN A 109 -13.79 12.77 -1.31
N TYR A 110 -13.14 12.39 -0.20
CA TYR A 110 -13.71 11.42 0.76
C TYR A 110 -13.91 11.97 2.16
N GLY A 111 -13.49 13.22 2.43
CA GLY A 111 -13.50 13.83 3.76
C GLY A 111 -12.28 13.46 4.61
N GLU A 112 -12.11 14.13 5.75
CA GLU A 112 -11.05 13.75 6.72
C GLU A 112 -11.36 12.38 7.32
N PRO A 113 -10.37 11.47 7.42
CA PRO A 113 -10.59 10.18 8.06
C PRO A 113 -10.88 10.36 9.56
N GLU A 114 -11.87 9.65 10.03
CA GLU A 114 -12.33 9.67 11.41
C GLU A 114 -12.10 8.30 12.07
N PRO A 115 -11.80 8.26 13.38
CA PRO A 115 -11.72 7.00 14.11
C PRO A 115 -12.98 6.16 13.93
N VAL A 116 -12.80 4.93 13.54
CA VAL A 116 -13.90 3.99 13.29
C VAL A 116 -13.51 2.59 13.74
N GLU A 117 -14.47 1.89 14.27
CA GLU A 117 -14.40 0.46 14.52
C GLU A 117 -14.90 -0.29 13.28
N VAL A 118 -14.04 -1.14 12.70
CA VAL A 118 -14.31 -1.92 11.49
C VAL A 118 -14.48 -3.39 11.86
N GLU A 119 -15.61 -3.96 11.51
CA GLU A 119 -15.88 -5.38 11.75
C GLU A 119 -14.91 -6.27 10.96
N LYS A 120 -14.46 -7.34 11.62
CA LYS A 120 -13.71 -8.43 11.01
C LYS A 120 -14.53 -9.70 11.02
N GLY A 121 -14.70 -10.30 9.85
CA GLY A 121 -15.48 -11.50 9.64
C GLY A 121 -16.56 -11.30 8.58
N ALA A 122 -16.99 -12.39 7.96
CA ALA A 122 -17.99 -12.36 6.92
C ALA A 122 -19.40 -12.11 7.48
N SER A 123 -20.19 -11.33 6.77
CA SER A 123 -21.65 -11.24 6.95
C SER A 123 -22.33 -12.09 5.90
N LYS A 124 -23.52 -12.61 6.23
CA LYS A 124 -24.29 -13.40 5.28
C LYS A 124 -24.59 -12.63 4.00
N GLY A 125 -24.45 -13.29 2.84
CA GLY A 125 -24.76 -12.78 1.53
C GLY A 125 -23.61 -12.90 0.54
N HIS A 126 -23.84 -12.44 -0.69
CA HIS A 126 -22.78 -12.38 -1.71
C HIS A 126 -21.70 -11.38 -1.32
N GLY A 127 -20.48 -11.57 -1.78
CA GLY A 127 -19.37 -10.68 -1.43
C GLY A 127 -18.36 -10.47 -2.54
N ILE A 128 -17.62 -9.37 -2.46
CA ILE A 128 -16.39 -9.10 -3.21
C ILE A 128 -15.33 -8.61 -2.22
N LEU A 129 -14.12 -9.14 -2.33
CA LEU A 129 -12.97 -8.73 -1.52
C LEU A 129 -12.07 -7.79 -2.32
N VAL A 130 -11.72 -6.64 -1.76
CA VAL A 130 -10.85 -5.65 -2.39
C VAL A 130 -9.55 -5.52 -1.61
N THR A 131 -8.42 -5.66 -2.27
CA THR A 131 -7.09 -5.52 -1.66
C THR A 131 -6.22 -4.54 -2.44
N GLY A 132 -5.31 -3.86 -1.74
CA GLY A 132 -4.41 -2.85 -2.27
C GLY A 132 -4.59 -1.49 -1.60
N HIS A 133 -4.42 -0.40 -2.37
CA HIS A 133 -4.36 0.96 -1.82
C HIS A 133 -5.22 1.97 -2.61
N ASP A 134 -5.82 1.56 -3.73
CA ASP A 134 -6.52 2.46 -4.64
C ASP A 134 -7.96 2.70 -4.18
N LEU A 135 -8.18 3.85 -3.53
CA LEU A 135 -9.50 4.24 -3.04
C LEU A 135 -10.45 4.64 -4.18
N LYS A 136 -9.91 5.06 -5.34
CA LYS A 136 -10.73 5.43 -6.49
C LYS A 136 -11.38 4.19 -7.11
N VAL A 137 -10.61 3.13 -7.30
CA VAL A 137 -11.13 1.82 -7.75
C VAL A 137 -12.19 1.29 -6.78
N LEU A 138 -11.94 1.38 -5.47
CA LEU A 138 -12.92 0.96 -4.46
C LEU A 138 -14.22 1.78 -4.55
N GLU A 139 -14.11 3.11 -4.66
CA GLU A 139 -15.28 3.99 -4.80
C GLU A 139 -16.14 3.61 -6.02
N GLU A 140 -15.52 3.42 -7.18
CA GLU A 140 -16.23 3.06 -8.40
C GLU A 140 -16.89 1.67 -8.31
N LEU A 141 -16.26 0.71 -7.63
CA LEU A 141 -16.87 -0.58 -7.32
C LEU A 141 -18.08 -0.42 -6.38
N LEU A 142 -17.95 0.38 -5.32
CA LEU A 142 -19.03 0.64 -4.37
C LEU A 142 -20.25 1.26 -5.08
N LYS A 143 -20.05 2.24 -5.95
CA LYS A 143 -21.12 2.84 -6.76
C LYS A 143 -21.86 1.81 -7.60
N GLN A 144 -21.13 0.88 -8.23
CA GLN A 144 -21.72 -0.11 -9.13
C GLN A 144 -22.35 -1.31 -8.41
N THR A 145 -22.01 -1.55 -7.16
CA THR A 145 -22.56 -2.64 -6.33
C THR A 145 -23.68 -2.19 -5.41
N GLU A 146 -23.93 -0.88 -5.28
CA GLU A 146 -24.99 -0.34 -4.44
C GLU A 146 -26.37 -0.89 -4.85
N GLY A 147 -27.10 -1.42 -3.86
CA GLY A 147 -28.42 -2.01 -4.05
C GLY A 147 -28.46 -3.38 -4.74
N LYS A 148 -27.31 -3.98 -5.06
CA LYS A 148 -27.24 -5.28 -5.74
C LYS A 148 -27.17 -6.49 -4.79
N GLY A 149 -27.22 -6.29 -3.47
CA GLY A 149 -27.15 -7.38 -2.51
C GLY A 149 -25.76 -8.01 -2.37
N ILE A 150 -24.71 -7.26 -2.72
CA ILE A 150 -23.31 -7.67 -2.63
C ILE A 150 -22.63 -6.89 -1.50
N ASN A 151 -22.02 -7.60 -0.57
CA ASN A 151 -21.19 -7.03 0.48
C ASN A 151 -19.77 -6.81 -0.04
N ILE A 152 -19.21 -5.63 0.19
CA ILE A 152 -17.82 -5.33 -0.14
C ILE A 152 -16.96 -5.41 1.12
N TYR A 153 -15.88 -6.15 1.01
CA TYR A 153 -14.91 -6.33 2.10
C TYR A 153 -13.56 -5.79 1.68
N THR A 154 -12.87 -5.18 2.62
CA THR A 154 -11.45 -4.80 2.43
C THR A 154 -10.52 -5.91 2.94
N HIS A 155 -9.27 -5.85 2.49
CA HIS A 155 -8.19 -6.70 2.97
C HIS A 155 -6.92 -5.87 3.13
N SER A 156 -6.11 -6.22 4.15
CA SER A 156 -4.81 -5.60 4.40
C SER A 156 -4.91 -4.06 4.57
N GLU A 157 -4.10 -3.29 3.90
CA GLU A 157 -4.00 -1.84 4.06
C GLU A 157 -5.21 -1.06 3.52
N MET A 158 -6.10 -1.70 2.77
CA MET A 158 -7.38 -1.09 2.38
C MET A 158 -8.32 -0.82 3.58
N LEU A 159 -8.00 -1.33 4.76
CA LEU A 159 -8.74 -1.08 6.02
C LEU A 159 -9.05 0.40 6.25
N ILE A 160 -8.13 1.30 5.89
CA ILE A 160 -8.30 2.74 6.09
C ILE A 160 -9.50 3.33 5.32
N ALA A 161 -9.97 2.67 4.26
CA ALA A 161 -11.12 3.12 3.48
C ALA A 161 -12.36 3.33 4.34
N HIS A 162 -12.56 2.49 5.36
CA HIS A 162 -13.69 2.58 6.29
C HIS A 162 -13.69 3.85 7.15
N ALA A 163 -12.56 4.54 7.26
CA ALA A 163 -12.44 5.76 8.06
C ALA A 163 -12.87 7.03 7.30
N TYR A 164 -12.98 6.96 5.98
CA TYR A 164 -13.37 8.11 5.17
C TYR A 164 -14.90 8.27 5.12
N PRO A 165 -15.46 9.44 5.50
CA PRO A 165 -16.92 9.65 5.58
C PRO A 165 -17.66 9.30 4.29
N GLU A 166 -17.14 9.72 3.12
CA GLU A 166 -17.79 9.50 1.83
C GLU A 166 -17.76 8.03 1.37
N LEU A 167 -16.81 7.23 1.83
CA LEU A 167 -16.78 5.78 1.59
C LEU A 167 -17.62 5.04 2.63
N LYS A 168 -17.57 5.46 3.88
CA LYS A 168 -18.33 4.86 4.98
C LYS A 168 -19.86 4.94 4.79
N LYS A 169 -20.36 5.89 4.01
CA LYS A 169 -21.80 6.01 3.72
C LYS A 169 -22.38 4.83 2.94
N TYR A 170 -21.55 4.04 2.25
CA TYR A 170 -21.99 2.84 1.55
C TYR A 170 -22.22 1.71 2.56
N GLU A 171 -23.47 1.44 2.90
CA GLU A 171 -23.85 0.44 3.92
C GLU A 171 -23.37 -0.98 3.61
N HIS A 172 -23.12 -1.28 2.32
CA HIS A 172 -22.62 -2.57 1.87
C HIS A 172 -21.07 -2.66 1.89
N LEU A 173 -20.35 -1.61 2.29
CA LEU A 173 -18.93 -1.69 2.71
C LEU A 173 -18.91 -2.25 4.14
N LYS A 174 -18.88 -3.58 4.27
CA LYS A 174 -19.22 -4.27 5.52
C LYS A 174 -18.08 -4.35 6.53
N GLY A 175 -16.87 -4.60 6.07
CA GLY A 175 -15.77 -4.80 7.01
C GLY A 175 -14.51 -5.31 6.34
N GLN A 176 -13.65 -5.94 7.14
CA GLN A 176 -12.36 -6.46 6.71
C GLN A 176 -12.31 -7.97 6.82
N LEU A 177 -11.78 -8.65 5.81
CA LEU A 177 -11.47 -10.08 5.88
C LEU A 177 -9.93 -10.27 5.94
N GLY A 178 -9.48 -11.08 6.89
CA GLY A 178 -8.06 -11.29 7.12
C GLY A 178 -7.38 -10.19 7.94
N SER A 179 -6.07 -10.13 7.88
CA SER A 179 -5.24 -9.16 8.60
C SER A 179 -4.30 -8.40 7.67
N SER A 180 -3.11 -8.93 7.41
CA SER A 180 -2.13 -8.32 6.52
C SER A 180 -2.01 -9.09 5.20
N TRP A 181 -1.25 -8.56 4.25
CA TRP A 181 -1.00 -9.21 2.95
C TRP A 181 -0.39 -10.62 3.08
N ILE A 182 0.18 -10.95 4.23
CA ILE A 182 0.86 -12.22 4.49
C ILE A 182 -0.12 -13.39 4.49
N ASP A 183 -1.33 -13.17 5.02
CA ASP A 183 -2.36 -14.21 5.15
C ASP A 183 -3.24 -14.35 3.90
N GLN A 184 -3.01 -13.54 2.85
CA GLN A 184 -3.91 -13.47 1.70
C GLN A 184 -4.18 -14.83 1.04
N LYS A 185 -3.19 -15.72 0.94
CA LYS A 185 -3.38 -17.03 0.32
C LYS A 185 -4.38 -17.90 1.09
N GLU A 186 -4.33 -17.82 2.41
CA GLU A 186 -5.28 -18.51 3.27
C GLU A 186 -6.67 -17.85 3.21
N ILE A 187 -6.72 -16.54 3.36
CA ILE A 187 -7.96 -15.75 3.35
C ILE A 187 -8.66 -15.86 1.99
N PHE A 188 -7.92 -15.73 0.87
CA PHE A 188 -8.51 -15.81 -0.46
C PHE A 188 -8.99 -17.23 -0.81
N ALA A 189 -8.38 -18.26 -0.25
CA ALA A 189 -8.87 -19.64 -0.39
C ALA A 189 -10.08 -19.92 0.52
N LYS A 190 -10.11 -19.33 1.72
CA LYS A 190 -11.20 -19.52 2.70
C LYS A 190 -12.53 -18.97 2.21
N TYR A 191 -12.55 -17.74 1.71
CA TYR A 191 -13.76 -17.06 1.28
C TYR A 191 -14.01 -17.28 -0.21
N ASN A 192 -15.10 -18.00 -0.54
CA ASN A 192 -15.45 -18.29 -1.93
C ASN A 192 -16.18 -17.10 -2.58
N ILE A 193 -15.48 -15.98 -2.70
CA ILE A 193 -15.95 -14.73 -3.31
C ILE A 193 -14.90 -14.21 -4.31
N PRO A 194 -15.28 -13.36 -5.28
CA PRO A 194 -14.32 -12.71 -6.16
C PRO A 194 -13.41 -11.76 -5.40
N ILE A 195 -12.19 -11.61 -5.93
CA ILE A 195 -11.12 -10.82 -5.32
C ILE A 195 -10.65 -9.79 -6.34
N LEU A 196 -10.64 -8.51 -5.95
CA LEU A 196 -10.13 -7.41 -6.75
C LEU A 196 -8.80 -6.91 -6.19
N VAL A 197 -7.74 -7.01 -6.96
CA VAL A 197 -6.41 -6.49 -6.64
C VAL A 197 -6.21 -5.16 -7.35
N THR A 198 -5.91 -4.10 -6.59
CA THR A 198 -5.84 -2.73 -7.14
C THR A 198 -4.44 -2.17 -7.23
N THR A 199 -3.52 -2.64 -6.39
CA THR A 199 -2.12 -2.18 -6.35
C THR A 199 -1.19 -3.31 -5.92
N ASN A 200 -0.01 -2.99 -5.36
CA ASN A 200 0.91 -3.94 -4.75
C ASN A 200 0.29 -4.70 -3.56
N CYS A 201 1.03 -5.64 -3.01
CA CYS A 201 0.61 -6.63 -2.02
C CYS A 201 -0.34 -7.71 -2.58
N GLY A 202 -0.57 -7.75 -3.90
CA GLY A 202 -1.20 -8.87 -4.59
C GLY A 202 -0.14 -9.92 -4.94
N LEU A 203 -0.26 -11.13 -4.41
CA LEU A 203 0.62 -12.25 -4.75
C LEU A 203 0.07 -13.00 -5.97
N ILE A 204 0.95 -13.74 -6.66
CA ILE A 204 0.53 -14.68 -7.70
C ILE A 204 -0.50 -15.64 -7.12
N ALA A 205 -1.64 -15.76 -7.79
CA ALA A 205 -2.77 -16.55 -7.34
C ALA A 205 -2.40 -18.03 -7.15
N SER A 206 -2.95 -18.64 -6.09
CA SER A 206 -2.98 -20.09 -5.94
C SER A 206 -4.12 -20.69 -6.75
N ASP A 207 -3.99 -21.92 -7.22
CA ASP A 207 -5.02 -22.64 -7.97
C ASP A 207 -6.38 -22.68 -7.25
N SER A 208 -6.39 -22.57 -5.91
CA SER A 208 -7.59 -22.59 -5.09
C SER A 208 -8.51 -21.36 -5.24
N TYR A 209 -8.01 -20.26 -5.84
CA TYR A 209 -8.80 -19.04 -6.06
C TYR A 209 -8.42 -18.29 -7.34
N ALA A 210 -7.60 -18.90 -8.21
CA ALA A 210 -7.13 -18.30 -9.46
C ALA A 210 -8.28 -17.94 -10.43
N ASP A 211 -9.39 -18.66 -10.33
CA ASP A 211 -10.62 -18.44 -11.12
C ASP A 211 -11.49 -17.28 -10.63
N ARG A 212 -11.14 -16.69 -9.50
CA ARG A 212 -11.91 -15.62 -8.83
C ARG A 212 -11.12 -14.32 -8.62
N ILE A 213 -9.88 -14.24 -9.10
CA ILE A 213 -9.03 -13.07 -8.93
C ILE A 213 -9.08 -12.16 -10.16
N TYR A 214 -9.28 -10.89 -9.92
CA TYR A 214 -9.32 -9.82 -10.90
C TYR A 214 -8.29 -8.75 -10.54
N THR A 215 -7.86 -7.98 -11.51
CA THR A 215 -6.97 -6.84 -11.32
C THR A 215 -7.58 -5.58 -11.90
N SER A 216 -7.21 -4.42 -11.37
CA SER A 216 -7.62 -3.12 -11.91
C SER A 216 -6.50 -2.09 -11.70
N GLY A 217 -6.60 -0.95 -12.38
CA GLY A 217 -5.62 0.12 -12.32
C GLY A 217 -4.25 -0.31 -12.82
N ILE A 218 -3.22 -0.13 -12.01
CA ILE A 218 -1.85 -0.49 -12.37
C ILE A 218 -1.52 -1.96 -12.07
N ALA A 219 -2.33 -2.63 -11.26
CA ALA A 219 -2.09 -4.01 -10.88
C ALA A 219 -2.40 -4.96 -12.04
N GLN A 220 -1.48 -5.89 -12.32
CA GLN A 220 -1.69 -6.97 -13.26
C GLN A 220 -1.05 -8.24 -12.70
N LEU A 221 -1.82 -9.30 -12.60
CA LEU A 221 -1.34 -10.61 -12.16
C LEU A 221 -1.42 -11.61 -13.31
N PRO A 222 -0.52 -12.62 -13.38
CA PRO A 222 -0.58 -13.65 -14.42
C PRO A 222 -1.94 -14.36 -14.43
N ASN A 223 -2.54 -14.45 -15.62
CA ASN A 223 -3.82 -15.13 -15.88
C ASN A 223 -5.04 -14.55 -15.17
N ALA A 224 -4.92 -13.41 -14.48
CA ALA A 224 -6.07 -12.72 -13.89
C ALA A 224 -6.69 -11.76 -14.91
N PRO A 225 -8.02 -11.77 -15.10
CA PRO A 225 -8.71 -10.75 -15.89
C PRO A 225 -8.40 -9.36 -15.37
N HIS A 226 -8.16 -8.42 -16.30
CA HIS A 226 -7.91 -7.02 -15.97
C HIS A 226 -9.15 -6.18 -16.26
N ILE A 227 -9.62 -5.46 -15.27
CA ILE A 227 -10.78 -4.58 -15.37
C ILE A 227 -10.30 -3.21 -15.87
N GLU A 228 -10.73 -2.84 -17.04
CA GLU A 228 -10.45 -1.55 -17.66
C GLU A 228 -11.63 -0.58 -17.50
N ASN A 229 -11.34 0.71 -17.48
CA ASN A 229 -12.35 1.78 -17.47
C ASN A 229 -13.40 1.64 -16.36
N TYR A 230 -13.04 1.02 -15.23
CA TYR A 230 -13.95 0.76 -14.11
C TYR A 230 -15.20 -0.06 -14.49
N ASP A 231 -15.13 -0.93 -15.50
CA ASP A 231 -16.23 -1.84 -15.81
C ASP A 231 -16.18 -3.10 -14.95
N PHE A 232 -16.91 -3.08 -13.85
CA PHE A 232 -16.96 -4.19 -12.88
C PHE A 232 -18.04 -5.23 -13.19
N SER A 233 -18.61 -5.24 -14.40
CA SER A 233 -19.72 -6.14 -14.75
C SER A 233 -19.41 -7.61 -14.52
N ASP A 234 -18.21 -8.06 -14.93
CA ASP A 234 -17.81 -9.48 -14.83
C ASP A 234 -17.63 -9.92 -13.39
N ILE A 235 -16.92 -9.15 -12.56
CA ILE A 235 -16.70 -9.49 -11.14
C ILE A 235 -18.00 -9.43 -10.34
N ILE A 236 -18.92 -8.51 -10.68
CA ILE A 236 -20.26 -8.41 -10.10
C ILE A 236 -21.10 -9.65 -10.48
N SER A 237 -21.08 -10.06 -11.75
CA SER A 237 -21.79 -11.26 -12.20
C SER A 237 -21.28 -12.50 -11.48
N GLN A 238 -19.97 -12.68 -11.42
CA GLN A 238 -19.37 -13.80 -10.69
C GLN A 238 -19.74 -13.79 -9.20
N ALA A 239 -19.78 -12.62 -8.55
CA ALA A 239 -20.17 -12.52 -7.16
C ALA A 239 -21.58 -13.01 -6.90
N LEU A 240 -22.52 -12.73 -7.82
CA LEU A 240 -23.92 -13.16 -7.72
C LEU A 240 -24.12 -14.64 -8.10
N GLU A 241 -23.24 -15.23 -8.86
CA GLU A 241 -23.28 -16.67 -9.24
C GLU A 241 -22.67 -17.57 -8.16
N LEU A 242 -21.72 -17.06 -7.38
CA LEU A 242 -21.09 -17.82 -6.31
C LEU A 242 -22.02 -17.95 -5.10
N PRO A 243 -21.88 -19.01 -4.29
CA PRO A 243 -22.64 -19.16 -3.05
C PRO A 243 -22.48 -17.97 -2.10
N GLU A 244 -23.55 -17.62 -1.41
CA GLU A 244 -23.50 -16.64 -0.34
C GLU A 244 -22.53 -17.06 0.76
N LEU A 245 -21.85 -16.09 1.37
CA LEU A 245 -21.12 -16.30 2.60
C LEU A 245 -22.09 -16.54 3.75
N GLU A 246 -21.65 -17.34 4.72
CA GLU A 246 -22.34 -17.49 6.00
C GLU A 246 -21.93 -16.40 6.99
N GLU A 247 -22.81 -16.09 7.93
CA GLU A 247 -22.49 -15.15 9.01
C GLU A 247 -21.43 -15.74 9.93
N GLU A 248 -20.37 -14.96 10.21
CA GLU A 248 -19.31 -15.32 11.15
C GLU A 248 -19.42 -14.53 12.45
N GLU A 249 -18.82 -15.05 13.52
CA GLU A 249 -18.59 -14.28 14.74
C GLU A 249 -17.69 -13.07 14.43
N LYS A 250 -18.08 -11.88 14.87
CA LYS A 250 -17.38 -10.63 14.58
C LYS A 250 -16.38 -10.30 15.68
N THR A 251 -15.20 -9.90 15.24
CA THR A 251 -14.26 -9.10 16.02
C THR A 251 -14.12 -7.74 15.33
N SER A 252 -13.26 -6.84 15.83
CA SER A 252 -13.11 -5.55 15.21
C SER A 252 -11.68 -5.06 15.22
N TYR A 253 -11.39 -4.12 14.30
CA TYR A 253 -10.21 -3.30 14.30
C TYR A 253 -10.61 -1.84 14.48
N THR A 254 -9.77 -1.04 15.15
CA THR A 254 -9.93 0.41 15.19
C THR A 254 -8.90 1.05 14.25
N THR A 255 -9.36 1.95 13.38
CA THR A 255 -8.53 2.70 12.44
C THR A 255 -9.00 4.14 12.32
N GLY A 256 -8.34 4.96 11.48
CA GLY A 256 -8.80 6.33 11.16
C GLY A 256 -8.20 7.43 12.04
N PHE A 257 -7.19 7.16 12.86
CA PHE A 257 -6.49 8.18 13.64
C PHE A 257 -5.59 9.04 12.75
N GLY A 258 -6.23 9.89 11.94
CA GLY A 258 -5.55 10.85 11.09
C GLY A 258 -4.94 12.02 11.90
N LYS A 259 -4.16 12.87 11.21
CA LYS A 259 -3.49 14.04 11.82
C LYS A 259 -4.47 14.92 12.60
N THR A 260 -5.64 15.19 12.06
CA THR A 260 -6.66 16.07 12.67
C THR A 260 -7.15 15.48 13.98
N THR A 261 -7.42 14.17 14.02
CA THR A 261 -7.82 13.48 15.25
C THR A 261 -6.71 13.51 16.30
N VAL A 262 -5.47 13.20 15.92
CA VAL A 262 -4.34 13.21 16.85
C VAL A 262 -4.12 14.63 17.42
N LEU A 263 -4.21 15.66 16.59
CA LEU A 263 -4.08 17.05 17.05
C LEU A 263 -5.24 17.49 17.97
N SER A 264 -6.45 16.98 17.77
CA SER A 264 -7.58 17.25 18.67
C SER A 264 -7.37 16.66 20.07
N LEU A 265 -6.54 15.64 20.20
CA LEU A 265 -6.16 14.99 21.46
C LEU A 265 -4.89 15.60 22.10
N ALA A 266 -4.32 16.66 21.50
CA ALA A 266 -3.00 17.18 21.90
C ALA A 266 -2.91 17.54 23.38
N ASP A 267 -3.93 18.19 23.96
CA ASP A 267 -3.96 18.56 25.39
C ASP A 267 -4.02 17.30 26.27
N THR A 268 -4.84 16.33 25.94
CA THR A 268 -4.93 15.04 26.65
C THR A 268 -3.61 14.29 26.62
N ILE A 269 -2.96 14.24 25.45
CA ILE A 269 -1.64 13.61 25.28
C ILE A 269 -0.60 14.36 26.14
N LYS A 270 -0.59 15.70 26.09
CA LYS A 270 0.32 16.53 26.88
C LYS A 270 0.14 16.30 28.37
N GLU A 271 -1.09 16.26 28.86
CA GLU A 271 -1.38 15.96 30.26
C GLU A 271 -0.91 14.56 30.67
N ALA A 272 -1.10 13.56 29.80
CA ALA A 272 -0.64 12.21 30.05
C ALA A 272 0.89 12.11 30.11
N VAL A 273 1.60 12.87 29.25
CA VAL A 273 3.08 12.94 29.28
C VAL A 273 3.56 13.67 30.53
N LEU A 274 3.00 14.83 30.85
CA LEU A 274 3.39 15.60 32.05
C LEU A 274 3.04 14.87 33.35
N GLY A 275 1.96 14.09 33.35
CA GLY A 275 1.52 13.23 34.44
C GLY A 275 2.28 11.91 34.55
N GLY A 276 3.26 11.63 33.67
CA GLY A 276 4.07 10.41 33.66
C GLY A 276 3.34 9.14 33.23
N LYS A 277 2.13 9.25 32.67
CA LYS A 277 1.38 8.12 32.11
C LYS A 277 1.94 7.65 30.77
N ILE A 278 2.47 8.58 29.97
CA ILE A 278 3.16 8.30 28.72
C ILE A 278 4.61 8.73 28.89
N LYS A 279 5.53 7.82 28.72
CA LYS A 279 6.97 8.08 28.82
C LYS A 279 7.66 8.11 27.48
N GLN A 280 7.14 7.36 26.49
CA GLN A 280 7.79 7.26 25.18
C GLN A 280 6.77 7.02 24.08
N PHE A 281 7.09 7.55 22.89
CA PHE A 281 6.38 7.30 21.65
C PHE A 281 7.28 6.50 20.71
N PHE A 282 6.68 5.50 20.06
CA PHE A 282 7.32 4.75 18.99
C PHE A 282 6.58 4.98 17.69
N VAL A 283 7.31 5.26 16.63
CA VAL A 283 6.78 5.29 15.27
C VAL A 283 7.19 3.99 14.59
N MET A 284 6.22 3.15 14.31
CA MET A 284 6.42 1.91 13.57
C MET A 284 5.90 2.08 12.15
N GLY A 285 6.79 1.99 11.16
CA GLY A 285 6.45 2.12 9.75
C GLY A 285 7.04 0.94 8.98
N GLY A 286 6.17 0.17 8.33
CA GLY A 286 6.56 -1.00 7.55
C GLY A 286 5.64 -2.19 7.80
N CYS A 287 5.97 -3.31 7.18
CA CYS A 287 5.25 -4.57 7.32
C CYS A 287 6.17 -5.63 7.93
N ASP A 288 5.58 -6.51 8.74
CA ASP A 288 6.24 -7.78 9.04
C ASP A 288 6.43 -8.56 7.74
N VAL A 289 7.59 -9.22 7.60
CA VAL A 289 7.94 -9.96 6.40
C VAL A 289 8.12 -11.43 6.77
N PRO A 290 7.36 -12.37 6.20
CA PRO A 290 7.43 -13.78 6.59
C PRO A 290 8.67 -14.45 6.00
N TYR A 291 9.83 -14.17 6.57
CA TYR A 291 11.02 -14.96 6.32
C TYR A 291 11.21 -15.99 7.42
N LYS A 292 10.68 -17.19 7.23
CA LYS A 292 10.85 -18.28 8.22
C LYS A 292 10.37 -17.86 9.61
N SER A 293 9.87 -18.66 10.40
CA SER A 293 9.34 -18.56 11.76
C SER A 293 9.83 -17.46 12.76
N GLU A 294 10.54 -16.45 12.30
CA GLU A 294 11.20 -15.43 13.15
C GLU A 294 10.76 -13.99 12.86
N MET A 295 9.59 -13.77 12.19
CA MET A 295 9.40 -12.51 11.48
C MET A 295 8.10 -11.76 11.72
N ASP A 296 7.54 -11.94 12.85
CA ASP A 296 6.63 -10.96 13.44
C ASP A 296 7.44 -9.88 14.17
N TYR A 297 8.47 -9.31 13.51
CA TYR A 297 9.40 -8.40 14.18
C TYR A 297 8.68 -7.19 14.80
N PHE A 298 7.83 -6.53 14.05
CA PHE A 298 7.07 -5.39 14.56
C PHE A 298 6.05 -5.83 15.63
N THR A 299 5.35 -6.92 15.37
CA THR A 299 4.37 -7.49 16.32
C THR A 299 5.06 -7.91 17.63
N GLU A 300 6.16 -8.64 17.56
CA GLU A 300 6.88 -9.07 18.74
C GLU A 300 7.57 -7.92 19.47
N PHE A 301 8.06 -6.92 18.73
CA PHE A 301 8.58 -5.70 19.35
C PHE A 301 7.47 -4.94 20.09
N ALA A 302 6.31 -4.75 19.47
CA ALA A 302 5.18 -4.07 20.10
C ALA A 302 4.73 -4.75 21.39
N LYS A 303 4.65 -6.09 21.41
CA LYS A 303 4.29 -6.87 22.61
C LYS A 303 5.26 -6.72 23.77
N GLN A 304 6.51 -6.37 23.50
CA GLN A 304 7.55 -6.21 24.52
C GLN A 304 7.69 -4.79 25.04
N LEU A 305 6.97 -3.83 24.49
CA LEU A 305 7.01 -2.45 24.93
C LEU A 305 6.32 -2.29 26.29
N PRO A 306 6.85 -1.41 27.17
CA PRO A 306 6.20 -1.07 28.44
C PRO A 306 4.81 -0.46 28.23
N GLU A 307 3.91 -0.69 29.21
CA GLU A 307 2.53 -0.19 29.17
C GLU A 307 2.41 1.35 29.14
N ASP A 308 3.47 2.07 29.55
CA ASP A 308 3.57 3.52 29.54
C ASP A 308 4.12 4.09 28.23
N THR A 309 3.97 3.35 27.15
CA THR A 309 4.37 3.75 25.79
C THR A 309 3.16 3.86 24.85
N VAL A 310 3.34 4.64 23.78
CA VAL A 310 2.37 4.79 22.68
C VAL A 310 3.09 4.44 21.36
N ILE A 311 2.44 3.62 20.52
CA ILE A 311 2.93 3.23 19.19
C ILE A 311 2.17 4.03 18.15
#